data_7c74cb4640f9653b5fac8ab4aff6a336
#
_entry.id   7c74cb4640f9653b5fac8ab4aff6a336
#
_cell.length_a   1.000
_cell.length_b   1.000
_cell.length_c   1.000
_cell.angle_alpha   90.00
_cell.angle_beta   90.00
_cell.angle_gamma   90.00
#
_symmetry.space_group_name_H-M   'P 1'
#
loop_
_entity.id
_entity.type
_entity.pdbx_description
1 polymer ?
#
loop_
_entity_poly.entity_id
_entity_poly.type
_entity_poly.pdbx_seq_one_letter_code
_entity_poly.pdbx_strand_id
1 'polypeptide(L)'
;MKHKGRIQRPKTLAEVADFSDSLEAFGRNLRDWQHEIQRGEVRNRPEFSKRLAARPRLLVARFPDGDIADATLAAYAEWLADEAGIDRPDWCGEPERVAENPWFGSLLRGWLIANTPASYRHRNLFTIPEPVFRPKPGRPRVPLEQKRRKAIARQKAYRERVRMLLQQARSESVRASSGTPN
;
A
#
# COMPACT_ATOMS: atom_id res chain seq x y z
N MET A 1 1.17 17.83 30.71
CA MET A 1 1.03 16.53 30.01
C MET A 1 0.82 16.81 28.52
N LYS A 2 1.81 16.52 27.66
CA LYS A 2 1.68 16.68 26.20
C LYS A 2 0.90 15.48 25.71
N HIS A 3 -0.36 15.65 25.32
CA HIS A 3 -1.10 14.66 24.55
C HIS A 3 -0.30 14.39 23.28
N LYS A 4 0.27 13.18 23.14
CA LYS A 4 0.74 12.67 21.85
C LYS A 4 -0.48 12.59 20.95
N GLY A 5 -0.68 13.61 20.11
CA GLY A 5 -1.75 13.64 19.13
C GLY A 5 -1.63 12.39 18.28
N ARG A 6 -2.67 11.58 18.28
CA ARG A 6 -2.79 10.41 17.43
C ARG A 6 -2.68 10.92 15.98
N ILE A 7 -1.65 10.52 15.26
CA ILE A 7 -1.49 10.88 13.84
C ILE A 7 -2.75 10.40 13.12
N GLN A 8 -3.60 11.35 12.74
CA GLN A 8 -4.84 11.07 12.03
C GLN A 8 -4.49 10.86 10.57
N ARG A 9 -4.70 9.65 10.06
CA ARG A 9 -4.49 9.32 8.65
C ARG A 9 -5.75 9.63 7.84
N PRO A 10 -5.64 10.21 6.65
CA PRO A 10 -6.78 10.48 5.80
C PRO A 10 -7.45 9.17 5.35
N LYS A 11 -8.78 9.15 5.36
CA LYS A 11 -9.61 8.02 4.92
C LYS A 11 -10.25 8.25 3.55
N THR A 12 -10.38 9.51 3.17
CA THR A 12 -10.94 9.95 1.88
C THR A 12 -10.01 10.92 1.18
N LEU A 13 -10.18 11.14 -0.12
CA LEU A 13 -9.43 12.17 -0.85
C LEU A 13 -9.77 13.58 -0.37
N ALA A 14 -10.99 13.81 0.13
CA ALA A 14 -11.35 15.08 0.76
C ALA A 14 -10.51 15.34 2.01
N GLU A 15 -10.32 14.33 2.87
CA GLU A 15 -9.46 14.44 4.06
C GLU A 15 -7.98 14.63 3.69
N VAL A 16 -7.50 14.07 2.56
CA VAL A 16 -6.16 14.38 2.05
C VAL A 16 -6.01 15.88 1.81
N ALA A 17 -6.99 16.51 1.15
CA ALA A 17 -6.99 17.96 0.96
C ALA A 17 -7.09 18.72 2.27
N ASP A 18 -7.95 18.26 3.20
CA ASP A 18 -8.17 18.91 4.49
C ASP A 18 -6.93 18.97 5.36
N PHE A 19 -6.14 17.92 5.37
CA PHE A 19 -4.92 17.82 6.18
C PHE A 19 -3.68 18.41 5.52
N SER A 20 -3.82 18.96 4.31
CA SER A 20 -2.70 19.50 3.53
C SER A 20 -2.65 21.03 3.60
N ASP A 21 -1.52 21.57 4.03
CA ASP A 21 -1.19 22.99 4.13
C ASP A 21 -0.01 23.39 3.23
N SER A 22 0.58 22.42 2.56
CA SER A 22 1.70 22.57 1.64
C SER A 22 1.71 21.41 0.63
N LEU A 23 2.42 21.58 -0.48
CA LEU A 23 2.57 20.51 -1.49
C LEU A 23 3.28 19.27 -0.90
N GLU A 24 4.23 19.48 0.00
CA GLU A 24 4.93 18.38 0.69
C GLU A 24 3.99 17.61 1.63
N ALA A 25 3.17 18.32 2.43
CA ALA A 25 2.16 17.73 3.30
C ALA A 25 1.11 16.97 2.47
N PHE A 26 0.69 17.53 1.34
CA PHE A 26 -0.19 16.88 0.39
C PHE A 26 0.40 15.55 -0.11
N GLY A 27 1.65 15.54 -0.55
CA GLY A 27 2.33 14.33 -1.01
C GLY A 27 2.43 13.24 0.08
N ARG A 28 2.67 13.63 1.34
CA ARG A 28 2.67 12.69 2.48
C ARG A 28 1.28 12.12 2.76
N ASN A 29 0.27 13.00 2.84
CA ASN A 29 -1.12 12.61 3.13
C ASN A 29 -1.70 11.71 2.03
N LEU A 30 -1.41 12.01 0.76
CA LEU A 30 -1.83 11.17 -0.37
C LEU A 30 -1.20 9.77 -0.28
N ARG A 31 0.08 9.68 0.03
CA ARG A 31 0.79 8.41 0.22
C ARG A 31 0.23 7.62 1.40
N ASP A 32 -0.06 8.28 2.51
CA ASP A 32 -0.66 7.63 3.68
C ASP A 32 -2.04 7.08 3.36
N TRP A 33 -2.85 7.82 2.61
CA TRP A 33 -4.14 7.35 2.10
C TRP A 33 -4.01 6.16 1.15
N GLN A 34 -3.05 6.19 0.20
CA GLN A 34 -2.75 5.07 -0.69
C GLN A 34 -2.39 3.81 0.09
N HIS A 35 -1.53 3.92 1.10
CA HIS A 35 -1.16 2.80 1.96
C HIS A 35 -2.34 2.26 2.76
N GLU A 36 -3.24 3.11 3.22
CA GLU A 36 -4.45 2.68 3.95
C GLU A 36 -5.38 1.88 3.04
N ILE A 37 -5.57 2.31 1.79
CA ILE A 37 -6.36 1.57 0.79
C ILE A 37 -5.70 0.25 0.40
N GLN A 38 -4.38 0.22 0.20
CA GLN A 38 -3.65 -1.01 -0.11
C GLN A 38 -3.71 -2.05 1.03
N ARG A 39 -3.81 -1.60 2.28
CA ARG A 39 -3.97 -2.47 3.47
C ARG A 39 -5.40 -2.94 3.65
N GLY A 40 -6.36 -2.06 3.42
CA GLY A 40 -7.77 -2.44 3.38
C GLY A 40 -8.00 -3.32 2.16
N GLU A 41 -8.56 -4.52 2.35
CA GLU A 41 -9.02 -5.30 1.20
C GLU A 41 -10.12 -4.51 0.48
N VAL A 42 -9.77 -3.71 -0.52
CA VAL A 42 -10.70 -2.93 -1.33
C VAL A 42 -11.44 -3.88 -2.29
N ARG A 43 -12.10 -4.88 -1.73
CA ARG A 43 -12.98 -5.78 -2.47
C ARG A 43 -14.41 -5.25 -2.55
N ASN A 44 -14.74 -4.29 -1.68
CA ASN A 44 -16.08 -3.71 -1.61
C ASN A 44 -16.14 -2.43 -2.44
N ARG A 45 -16.54 -2.56 -3.71
CA ARG A 45 -16.68 -1.43 -4.64
C ARG A 45 -17.56 -0.28 -4.11
N PRO A 46 -18.71 -0.52 -3.46
CA PRO A 46 -19.52 0.56 -2.88
C PRO A 46 -18.80 1.35 -1.79
N GLU A 47 -18.01 0.70 -0.95
CA GLU A 47 -17.21 1.38 0.06
C GLU A 47 -16.10 2.21 -0.56
N PHE A 48 -15.45 1.69 -1.59
CA PHE A 48 -14.41 2.41 -2.32
C PHE A 48 -14.97 3.65 -3.03
N SER A 49 -16.14 3.54 -3.69
CA SER A 49 -16.83 4.67 -4.28
C SER A 49 -17.08 5.79 -3.27
N LYS A 50 -17.52 5.48 -2.05
CA LYS A 50 -17.70 6.47 -0.97
C LYS A 50 -16.43 7.20 -0.60
N ARG A 51 -15.26 6.54 -0.68
CA ARG A 51 -13.96 7.16 -0.36
C ARG A 51 -13.52 8.18 -1.42
N LEU A 52 -14.00 8.03 -2.66
CA LEU A 52 -13.75 8.95 -3.76
C LEU A 52 -14.83 10.02 -3.90
N ALA A 53 -16.08 9.73 -3.49
CA ALA A 53 -17.24 10.58 -3.74
C ALA A 53 -17.18 11.94 -3.04
N ALA A 54 -16.58 12.02 -1.84
CA ALA A 54 -16.48 13.27 -1.10
C ALA A 54 -15.62 14.28 -1.88
N ARG A 55 -16.23 15.43 -2.26
CA ARG A 55 -15.56 16.51 -2.97
C ARG A 55 -14.45 17.13 -2.11
N PRO A 56 -13.16 17.06 -2.52
CA PRO A 56 -12.10 17.77 -1.84
C PRO A 56 -12.25 19.28 -2.01
N ARG A 57 -11.93 20.06 -0.99
CA ARG A 57 -11.81 21.51 -1.13
C ARG A 57 -10.64 21.86 -2.04
N LEU A 58 -10.72 23.00 -2.70
CA LEU A 58 -9.64 23.51 -3.54
C LEU A 58 -8.43 23.93 -2.69
N LEU A 59 -7.24 23.59 -3.14
CA LEU A 59 -5.97 23.86 -2.50
C LEU A 59 -5.22 25.03 -3.12
N VAL A 60 -5.59 25.45 -4.36
CA VAL A 60 -4.97 26.54 -5.10
C VAL A 60 -4.90 27.83 -4.29
N ALA A 61 -5.89 28.11 -3.44
CA ALA A 61 -5.93 29.29 -2.57
C ALA A 61 -5.20 29.13 -1.23
N ARG A 62 -4.67 27.93 -0.93
CA ARG A 62 -4.11 27.61 0.41
C ARG A 62 -2.59 27.66 0.47
N PHE A 63 -1.93 27.24 -0.59
CA PHE A 63 -0.48 27.21 -0.67
C PHE A 63 0.00 27.28 -2.12
N PRO A 64 1.24 27.71 -2.36
CA PRO A 64 1.86 27.70 -3.68
C PRO A 64 1.79 26.30 -4.32
N ASP A 65 1.57 26.24 -5.64
CA ASP A 65 1.40 24.99 -6.40
C ASP A 65 0.20 24.13 -5.95
N GLY A 66 -0.78 24.74 -5.29
CA GLY A 66 -2.03 24.08 -4.88
C GLY A 66 -2.87 23.60 -6.07
N ASP A 67 -2.76 24.24 -7.23
CA ASP A 67 -3.36 23.81 -8.50
C ASP A 67 -2.84 22.44 -8.94
N ILE A 68 -1.54 22.16 -8.77
CA ILE A 68 -0.95 20.82 -9.02
C ILE A 68 -1.59 19.77 -8.10
N ALA A 69 -1.81 20.11 -6.84
CA ALA A 69 -2.44 19.20 -5.89
C ALA A 69 -3.92 18.94 -6.25
N ASP A 70 -4.67 20.00 -6.62
CA ASP A 70 -6.07 19.89 -7.07
C ASP A 70 -6.19 19.04 -8.33
N ALA A 71 -5.35 19.31 -9.33
CA ALA A 71 -5.28 18.52 -10.55
C ALA A 71 -4.91 17.05 -10.27
N THR A 72 -3.97 16.81 -9.33
CA THR A 72 -3.55 15.46 -8.93
C THR A 72 -4.69 14.69 -8.27
N LEU A 73 -5.46 15.30 -7.37
CA LEU A 73 -6.61 14.67 -6.74
C LEU A 73 -7.64 14.22 -7.78
N ALA A 74 -7.99 15.10 -8.70
CA ALA A 74 -8.99 14.82 -9.73
C ALA A 74 -8.49 13.75 -10.72
N ALA A 75 -7.25 13.88 -11.20
CA ALA A 75 -6.63 12.88 -12.08
C ALA A 75 -6.59 11.49 -11.44
N TYR A 76 -6.21 11.43 -10.16
CA TYR A 76 -6.07 10.18 -9.44
C TYR A 76 -7.42 9.54 -9.14
N ALA A 77 -8.43 10.32 -8.73
CA ALA A 77 -9.76 9.81 -8.49
C ALA A 77 -10.41 9.25 -9.77
N GLU A 78 -10.28 9.95 -10.89
CA GLU A 78 -10.76 9.48 -12.20
C GLU A 78 -10.05 8.18 -12.60
N TRP A 79 -8.73 8.14 -12.52
CA TRP A 79 -7.95 6.96 -12.85
C TRP A 79 -8.30 5.75 -11.97
N LEU A 80 -8.49 5.95 -10.66
CA LEU A 80 -8.89 4.90 -9.73
C LEU A 80 -10.32 4.41 -9.97
N ALA A 81 -11.23 5.30 -10.36
CA ALA A 81 -12.60 4.94 -10.69
C ALA A 81 -12.62 4.03 -11.94
N ASP A 82 -11.83 4.38 -12.97
CA ASP A 82 -11.66 3.57 -14.18
C ASP A 82 -11.08 2.19 -13.85
N GLU A 83 -9.99 2.13 -13.09
CA GLU A 83 -9.34 0.87 -12.68
C GLU A 83 -10.27 -0.02 -11.83
N ALA A 84 -11.12 0.57 -11.00
CA ALA A 84 -12.09 -0.14 -10.17
C ALA A 84 -13.38 -0.50 -10.92
N GLY A 85 -13.64 0.08 -12.09
CA GLY A 85 -14.88 -0.06 -12.85
C GLY A 85 -16.10 0.47 -12.09
N ILE A 86 -15.95 1.67 -11.49
CA ILE A 86 -17.00 2.42 -10.80
C ILE A 86 -17.18 3.79 -11.48
N ASP A 87 -18.32 4.45 -11.19
CA ASP A 87 -18.57 5.78 -11.71
C ASP A 87 -17.56 6.80 -11.19
N ARG A 88 -17.14 7.69 -12.10
CA ARG A 88 -16.23 8.78 -11.77
C ARG A 88 -16.97 9.80 -10.90
N PRO A 89 -16.35 10.31 -9.82
CA PRO A 89 -16.94 11.40 -9.04
C PRO A 89 -17.15 12.68 -9.89
N ASP A 90 -18.30 13.33 -9.75
CA ASP A 90 -18.64 14.53 -10.53
C ASP A 90 -17.62 15.66 -10.40
N TRP A 91 -17.04 15.82 -9.20
CA TRP A 91 -16.05 16.84 -8.92
C TRP A 91 -14.73 16.68 -9.71
N CYS A 92 -14.46 15.50 -10.29
CA CYS A 92 -13.29 15.30 -11.15
C CYS A 92 -13.38 16.14 -12.44
N GLY A 93 -14.59 16.46 -12.91
CA GLY A 93 -14.83 17.26 -14.11
C GLY A 93 -14.72 18.79 -13.91
N GLU A 94 -14.42 19.26 -12.70
CA GLU A 94 -14.34 20.69 -12.40
C GLU A 94 -13.15 21.35 -13.12
N PRO A 95 -13.37 22.48 -13.83
CA PRO A 95 -12.33 23.15 -14.60
C PRO A 95 -11.17 23.68 -13.72
N GLU A 96 -11.45 23.99 -12.46
CA GLU A 96 -10.45 24.46 -11.48
C GLU A 96 -9.44 23.38 -11.09
N ARG A 97 -9.68 22.13 -11.50
CA ARG A 97 -8.81 20.98 -11.18
C ARG A 97 -7.90 20.59 -12.35
N VAL A 98 -7.38 21.62 -13.00
CA VAL A 98 -6.38 21.53 -14.07
C VAL A 98 -5.19 22.39 -13.65
N ALA A 99 -3.98 21.84 -13.68
CA ALA A 99 -2.78 22.62 -13.38
C ALA A 99 -2.58 23.71 -14.45
N GLU A 100 -2.24 24.92 -14.01
CA GLU A 100 -2.03 26.06 -14.90
C GLU A 100 -0.92 25.78 -15.91
N ASN A 101 0.17 25.17 -15.44
CA ASN A 101 1.32 24.83 -16.26
C ASN A 101 1.57 23.33 -16.30
N PRO A 102 2.17 22.79 -17.39
CA PRO A 102 2.56 21.39 -17.46
C PRO A 102 3.54 21.01 -16.36
N TRP A 103 3.14 20.09 -15.50
CA TRP A 103 3.96 19.58 -14.41
C TRP A 103 4.49 18.16 -14.72
N PHE A 104 5.77 17.93 -14.44
CA PHE A 104 6.45 16.65 -14.69
C PHE A 104 6.97 16.05 -13.39
N GLY A 105 6.52 14.85 -13.06
CA GLY A 105 6.93 14.11 -11.86
C GLY A 105 8.37 13.58 -11.90
N SER A 106 9.07 13.68 -13.05
CA SER A 106 10.48 13.34 -13.18
C SER A 106 11.13 14.04 -14.35
N LEU A 107 12.47 13.92 -14.46
CA LEU A 107 13.26 14.50 -15.56
C LEU A 107 13.07 13.76 -16.89
N LEU A 108 12.47 12.58 -16.91
CA LEU A 108 12.26 11.76 -18.12
C LEU A 108 11.02 12.22 -18.89
N ARG A 109 10.97 13.50 -19.28
CA ARG A 109 9.79 14.14 -19.88
C ARG A 109 9.22 13.38 -21.08
N GLY A 110 10.04 13.00 -22.05
CA GLY A 110 9.58 12.28 -23.24
C GLY A 110 8.90 10.96 -22.92
N TRP A 111 9.45 10.20 -21.98
CA TRP A 111 8.85 8.97 -21.52
C TRP A 111 7.52 9.20 -20.79
N LEU A 112 7.45 10.23 -19.92
CA LEU A 112 6.22 10.59 -19.21
C LEU A 112 5.12 11.01 -20.19
N ILE A 113 5.41 11.83 -21.20
CA ILE A 113 4.42 12.24 -22.21
C ILE A 113 3.79 11.00 -22.88
N ALA A 114 4.58 9.98 -23.18
CA ALA A 114 4.11 8.77 -23.85
C ALA A 114 3.32 7.83 -22.92
N ASN A 115 3.68 7.78 -21.62
CA ASN A 115 3.18 6.75 -20.70
C ASN A 115 2.20 7.28 -19.64
N THR A 116 2.02 8.57 -19.50
CA THR A 116 1.06 9.16 -18.54
C THR A 116 -0.38 8.83 -18.96
N PRO A 117 -1.25 8.37 -18.03
CA PRO A 117 -2.66 8.12 -18.30
C PRO A 117 -3.41 9.39 -18.79
N ALA A 118 -4.47 9.19 -19.57
CA ALA A 118 -5.27 10.31 -20.11
C ALA A 118 -5.84 11.20 -19.00
N SER A 119 -6.31 10.62 -17.88
CA SER A 119 -6.83 11.35 -16.72
C SER A 119 -5.84 12.39 -16.14
N TYR A 120 -4.55 12.14 -16.28
CA TYR A 120 -3.48 13.05 -15.86
C TYR A 120 -3.12 14.04 -16.98
N ARG A 121 -2.95 13.55 -18.22
CA ARG A 121 -2.51 14.39 -19.35
C ARG A 121 -3.44 15.57 -19.62
N HIS A 122 -4.75 15.36 -19.58
CA HIS A 122 -5.71 16.45 -19.84
C HIS A 122 -5.82 17.45 -18.67
N ARG A 123 -5.11 17.21 -17.58
CA ARG A 123 -4.94 18.14 -16.46
C ARG A 123 -3.53 18.72 -16.36
N ASN A 124 -2.76 18.68 -17.45
CA ASN A 124 -1.37 19.16 -17.52
C ASN A 124 -0.40 18.43 -16.56
N LEU A 125 -0.73 17.22 -16.13
CA LEU A 125 0.11 16.42 -15.26
C LEU A 125 0.77 15.29 -16.06
N PHE A 126 2.09 15.18 -15.95
CA PHE A 126 2.89 14.14 -16.60
C PHE A 126 3.60 13.32 -15.54
N THR A 127 2.92 12.28 -15.06
CA THR A 127 3.43 11.35 -14.02
C THR A 127 2.72 10.01 -14.16
N ILE A 128 3.31 8.99 -13.52
CA ILE A 128 2.67 7.67 -13.45
C ILE A 128 2.03 7.52 -12.07
N PRO A 129 0.71 7.30 -12.01
CA PRO A 129 0.02 7.08 -10.74
C PRO A 129 0.50 5.82 -10.06
N GLU A 130 0.55 5.82 -8.73
CA GLU A 130 0.85 4.61 -7.97
C GLU A 130 -0.41 3.74 -7.88
N PRO A 131 -0.38 2.49 -8.39
CA PRO A 131 -1.53 1.62 -8.38
C PRO A 131 -1.82 1.10 -6.97
N VAL A 132 -3.05 1.32 -6.49
CA VAL A 132 -3.51 0.79 -5.20
C VAL A 132 -4.05 -0.65 -5.30
N PHE A 133 -4.47 -1.06 -6.51
CA PHE A 133 -5.06 -2.38 -6.76
C PHE A 133 -4.03 -3.44 -7.20
N ARG A 134 -2.74 -3.21 -7.01
CA ARG A 134 -1.76 -4.25 -7.32
C ARG A 134 -2.11 -5.51 -6.54
N PRO A 135 -2.37 -6.63 -7.19
CA PRO A 135 -2.37 -7.90 -6.49
C PRO A 135 -1.00 -8.00 -5.82
N LYS A 136 -0.97 -8.03 -4.48
CA LYS A 136 0.28 -8.36 -3.78
C LYS A 136 0.80 -9.60 -4.47
N PRO A 137 2.04 -9.62 -5.02
CA PRO A 137 2.59 -10.83 -5.54
C PRO A 137 2.52 -11.83 -4.40
N GLY A 138 1.48 -12.68 -4.44
CA GLY A 138 1.28 -13.69 -3.42
C GLY A 138 2.55 -14.52 -3.39
N ARG A 139 3.04 -14.87 -2.21
CA ARG A 139 4.14 -15.83 -2.10
C ARG A 139 3.83 -16.98 -3.07
N PRO A 140 4.72 -17.32 -4.02
CA PRO A 140 4.44 -18.34 -5.02
C PRO A 140 3.81 -19.56 -4.34
N ARG A 141 2.65 -19.99 -4.81
CA ARG A 141 1.98 -21.15 -4.22
C ARG A 141 2.89 -22.34 -4.39
N VAL A 142 3.55 -22.73 -3.30
CA VAL A 142 4.41 -23.92 -3.30
C VAL A 142 3.52 -25.11 -3.67
N PRO A 143 3.86 -25.90 -4.71
CA PRO A 143 3.10 -27.07 -5.11
C PRO A 143 2.81 -27.97 -3.93
N LEU A 144 1.63 -28.58 -3.90
CA LEU A 144 1.18 -29.42 -2.77
C LEU A 144 2.18 -30.54 -2.45
N GLU A 145 2.75 -31.15 -3.48
CA GLU A 145 3.83 -32.14 -3.33
C GLU A 145 5.05 -31.61 -2.60
N GLN A 146 5.50 -30.40 -2.94
CA GLN A 146 6.65 -29.80 -2.29
C GLN A 146 6.37 -29.46 -0.82
N LYS A 147 5.12 -29.07 -0.49
CA LYS A 147 4.67 -28.89 0.89
C LYS A 147 4.69 -30.22 1.65
N ARG A 148 4.17 -31.30 1.03
CA ARG A 148 4.17 -32.65 1.61
C ARG A 148 5.60 -33.16 1.83
N ARG A 149 6.49 -33.03 0.85
CA ARG A 149 7.91 -33.42 0.99
C ARG A 149 8.60 -32.66 2.13
N LYS A 150 8.39 -31.34 2.24
CA LYS A 150 8.94 -30.54 3.36
C LYS A 150 8.37 -30.94 4.71
N ALA A 151 7.08 -31.27 4.78
CA ALA A 151 6.45 -31.73 6.02
C ALA A 151 7.01 -33.10 6.46
N ILE A 152 7.15 -34.06 5.53
CA ILE A 152 7.73 -35.37 5.79
C ILE A 152 9.19 -35.23 6.25
N ALA A 153 9.99 -34.41 5.57
CA ALA A 153 11.38 -34.16 5.95
C ALA A 153 11.51 -33.56 7.37
N ARG A 154 10.66 -32.59 7.73
CA ARG A 154 10.62 -32.02 9.08
C ARG A 154 10.24 -33.07 10.13
N GLN A 155 9.26 -33.90 9.84
CA GLN A 155 8.82 -34.94 10.74
C GLN A 155 9.91 -36.00 10.94
N LYS A 156 10.63 -36.38 9.88
CA LYS A 156 11.78 -37.29 9.94
C LYS A 156 12.89 -36.72 10.81
N ALA A 157 13.30 -35.48 10.55
CA ALA A 157 14.33 -34.79 11.33
C ALA A 157 13.95 -34.63 12.82
N TYR A 158 12.66 -34.36 13.11
CA TYR A 158 12.17 -34.35 14.50
C TYR A 158 12.30 -35.71 15.18
N ARG A 159 11.87 -36.81 14.52
CA ARG A 159 11.99 -38.17 15.07
C ARG A 159 13.44 -38.58 15.32
N GLU A 160 14.34 -38.21 14.42
CA GLU A 160 15.78 -38.46 14.57
C GLU A 160 16.34 -37.72 15.78
N ARG A 161 15.98 -36.43 15.92
CA ARG A 161 16.40 -35.63 17.10
C ARG A 161 15.90 -36.24 18.41
N VAL A 162 14.63 -36.64 18.48
CA VAL A 162 14.06 -37.26 19.67
C VAL A 162 14.77 -38.56 19.97
N ARG A 163 15.08 -39.40 18.95
CA ARG A 163 15.82 -40.65 19.14
C ARG A 163 17.23 -40.40 19.71
N MET A 164 17.94 -39.40 19.17
CA MET A 164 19.26 -39.01 19.68
C MET A 164 19.21 -38.58 21.17
N LEU A 165 18.24 -37.74 21.53
CA LEU A 165 18.06 -37.27 22.89
C LEU A 165 17.75 -38.43 23.85
N LEU A 166 16.92 -39.40 23.44
CA LEU A 166 16.61 -40.58 24.22
C LEU A 166 17.84 -41.51 24.40
N GLN A 167 18.69 -41.64 23.38
CA GLN A 167 19.94 -42.37 23.47
C GLN A 167 20.92 -41.69 24.42
N GLN A 168 21.06 -40.39 24.37
CA GLN A 168 21.91 -39.61 25.28
C GLN A 168 21.43 -39.78 26.72
N ALA A 169 20.14 -39.62 27.00
CA ALA A 169 19.58 -39.80 28.34
C ALA A 169 19.79 -41.23 28.89
N ARG A 170 19.68 -42.23 28.01
CA ARG A 170 19.99 -43.63 28.44
C ARG A 170 21.46 -43.83 28.75
N SER A 171 22.37 -43.28 27.96
CA SER A 171 23.82 -43.41 28.22
C SER A 171 24.24 -42.65 29.49
N GLU A 172 23.61 -41.54 29.80
CA GLU A 172 23.83 -40.80 31.05
C GLU A 172 23.30 -41.56 32.27
N SER A 173 22.12 -42.17 32.17
CA SER A 173 21.56 -42.96 33.24
C SER A 173 22.38 -44.19 33.56
N VAL A 174 22.96 -44.88 32.54
CA VAL A 174 23.85 -46.02 32.71
C VAL A 174 25.18 -45.59 33.37
N ARG A 175 25.72 -44.44 32.98
CA ARG A 175 26.94 -43.90 33.64
C ARG A 175 26.70 -43.51 35.09
N ALA A 176 25.52 -42.95 35.40
CA ALA A 176 25.16 -42.60 36.76
C ALA A 176 24.98 -43.82 37.67
N SER A 177 24.48 -44.96 37.13
CA SER A 177 24.27 -46.19 37.88
C SER A 177 25.56 -47.03 38.06
N SER A 178 26.60 -46.85 37.22
CA SER A 178 27.87 -47.57 37.31
C SER A 178 28.94 -46.83 38.13
N GLY A 179 28.63 -45.67 38.67
CA GLY A 179 29.56 -44.80 39.42
C GLY A 179 29.34 -44.78 40.93
N THR A 180 28.88 -45.88 41.56
CA THR A 180 28.87 -45.98 43.04
C THR A 180 30.21 -46.55 43.46
N PRO A 181 31.15 -45.80 44.07
CA PRO A 181 32.31 -46.36 44.72
C PRO A 181 31.89 -46.91 46.09
N ASN A 182 32.36 -48.08 46.37
CA ASN A 182 32.38 -48.73 47.67
C ASN A 182 33.26 -47.93 48.63
#